data_dd10fd0690e8a06b313451d02430b6b7
#
_entry.id   dd10fd0690e8a06b313451d02430b6b7
#
_cell.length_a   1.000
_cell.length_b   1.000
_cell.length_c   1.000
_cell.angle_alpha   90.00
_cell.angle_beta   90.00
_cell.angle_gamma   90.00
#
_symmetry.space_group_name_H-M   'P 1'
#
loop_
_entity.id
_entity.type
_entity.pdbx_description
1 polymer ?
#
loop_
_entity_poly.entity_id
_entity_poly.type
_entity_poly.pdbx_seq_one_letter_code
_entity_poly.pdbx_strand_id
1 'polypeptide(L)'
;MNRLRILFWGTMGFIGVIVLRLFYLQVITPTYYSADYTRTRTIKPERGRILDRNREPLAVNQTKYLTYVEPKKIDNMDYLRAILKEELKMDEASLEARIQPDKDWVAIKSGVTSETKKKLQSYNIKGIGFQDEAMRYYPEASLAAHLTGFLGKKTDGEGIGYFGIEGFYDKDLTGLPGVLKSERDLMNRPIFVGQQERIDAENGRDIVLTIDKSVQHIMKTQLQKGVEQFEAKAGCAIAVKPQTMEILGLTCLPDFDPELYYEYPQGDFVNWAVSSTYEPGSTFKPLIVAAAIEEKKVKPTDIFNEEGPVEIGGYTVSNWNDKYDGEITIARALEKSSNVGMVHIGAKLGNNTLYKYLTQKYRLNTYTNIDLQGEAIGRIKPMSKWYPIDAATMSFGQGISISAMQLVR
;
A
#
# COMPACT_ATOMS: atom_id res chain seq x y z
N MET A 1 -1.37 -33.53 -85.30
CA MET A 1 -1.48 -32.10 -85.03
C MET A 1 -2.56 -31.70 -84.00
N ASN A 2 -3.68 -32.40 -83.90
CA ASN A 2 -4.76 -31.98 -82.98
C ASN A 2 -4.43 -32.14 -81.46
N ARG A 3 -3.66 -33.14 -81.06
CA ARG A 3 -3.34 -33.40 -79.63
C ARG A 3 -2.46 -32.31 -79.02
N LEU A 4 -1.48 -31.77 -79.75
CA LEU A 4 -0.62 -30.67 -79.34
C LEU A 4 -1.42 -29.35 -79.21
N ARG A 5 -2.36 -29.10 -80.06
CA ARG A 5 -3.23 -27.90 -79.96
C ARG A 5 -4.19 -28.01 -78.77
N ILE A 6 -4.74 -29.18 -78.45
CA ILE A 6 -5.57 -29.37 -77.29
C ILE A 6 -4.75 -29.13 -75.99
N LEU A 7 -3.54 -29.68 -75.96
CA LEU A 7 -2.66 -29.49 -74.82
C LEU A 7 -2.23 -28.01 -74.60
N PHE A 8 -1.94 -27.34 -75.74
CA PHE A 8 -1.61 -25.86 -75.67
C PHE A 8 -2.78 -25.03 -75.17
N TRP A 9 -3.99 -25.25 -75.69
CA TRP A 9 -5.17 -24.50 -75.21
C TRP A 9 -5.58 -24.89 -73.77
N GLY A 10 -5.36 -26.09 -73.36
CA GLY A 10 -5.57 -26.56 -72.00
C GLY A 10 -4.62 -25.92 -70.99
N THR A 11 -3.30 -25.82 -71.34
CA THR A 11 -2.31 -25.10 -70.50
C THR A 11 -2.58 -23.58 -70.48
N MET A 12 -2.97 -22.95 -71.59
CA MET A 12 -3.33 -21.53 -71.63
C MET A 12 -4.57 -21.24 -70.78
N GLY A 13 -5.58 -22.13 -70.82
CA GLY A 13 -6.75 -22.02 -69.98
C GLY A 13 -6.41 -22.12 -68.49
N PHE A 14 -5.53 -23.05 -68.11
CA PHE A 14 -5.07 -23.21 -66.75
C PHE A 14 -4.27 -21.99 -66.25
N ILE A 15 -3.35 -21.47 -67.08
CA ILE A 15 -2.63 -20.24 -66.77
C ILE A 15 -3.60 -19.03 -66.61
N GLY A 16 -4.61 -18.94 -67.46
CA GLY A 16 -5.67 -17.91 -67.36
C GLY A 16 -6.41 -17.97 -66.01
N VAL A 17 -6.75 -19.18 -65.54
CA VAL A 17 -7.40 -19.37 -64.25
C VAL A 17 -6.47 -18.92 -63.08
N ILE A 18 -5.17 -19.25 -63.18
CA ILE A 18 -4.20 -18.83 -62.18
C ILE A 18 -4.07 -17.29 -62.14
N VAL A 19 -3.95 -16.67 -63.29
CA VAL A 19 -3.85 -15.20 -63.40
C VAL A 19 -5.13 -14.52 -62.87
N LEU A 20 -6.31 -15.02 -63.25
CA LEU A 20 -7.57 -14.50 -62.70
C LEU A 20 -7.66 -14.68 -61.18
N ARG A 21 -7.20 -15.82 -60.67
CA ARG A 21 -7.18 -16.05 -59.22
C ARG A 21 -6.21 -15.13 -58.49
N LEU A 22 -5.03 -14.92 -59.06
CA LEU A 22 -4.05 -13.97 -58.52
C LEU A 22 -4.57 -12.54 -58.56
N PHE A 23 -5.19 -12.13 -59.64
CA PHE A 23 -5.83 -10.81 -59.76
C PHE A 23 -6.95 -10.66 -58.72
N TYR A 24 -7.80 -11.62 -58.56
CA TYR A 24 -8.83 -11.62 -57.52
C TYR A 24 -8.25 -11.44 -56.12
N LEU A 25 -7.19 -12.21 -55.80
CA LEU A 25 -6.54 -12.19 -54.49
C LEU A 25 -5.76 -10.89 -54.22
N GLN A 26 -5.13 -10.29 -55.24
CA GLN A 26 -4.25 -9.15 -55.07
C GLN A 26 -4.93 -7.79 -55.28
N VAL A 27 -5.99 -7.74 -56.11
CA VAL A 27 -6.64 -6.50 -56.48
C VAL A 27 -8.05 -6.37 -55.88
N ILE A 28 -8.84 -7.46 -55.89
CA ILE A 28 -10.24 -7.41 -55.46
C ILE A 28 -10.39 -7.67 -53.96
N THR A 29 -9.56 -8.55 -53.43
CA THR A 29 -9.59 -8.88 -51.98
C THR A 29 -8.24 -8.67 -51.27
N PRO A 30 -7.58 -7.52 -51.42
CA PRO A 30 -6.28 -7.28 -50.81
C PRO A 30 -6.34 -7.31 -49.27
N THR A 31 -7.51 -7.01 -48.71
CA THR A 31 -7.74 -7.01 -47.24
C THR A 31 -7.90 -8.41 -46.63
N TYR A 32 -8.18 -9.42 -47.42
CA TYR A 32 -8.37 -10.78 -46.94
C TYR A 32 -7.04 -11.50 -46.60
N TYR A 33 -5.91 -10.99 -47.11
CA TYR A 33 -4.56 -11.53 -46.88
C TYR A 33 -3.65 -10.63 -46.07
N SER A 34 -4.15 -9.53 -45.56
CA SER A 34 -3.49 -8.85 -44.41
C SER A 34 -3.81 -9.64 -43.14
N ALA A 35 -3.45 -10.91 -43.12
CA ALA A 35 -3.32 -11.61 -41.86
C ALA A 35 -2.39 -10.72 -41.03
N ASP A 36 -2.93 -10.13 -39.98
CA ASP A 36 -2.15 -9.29 -39.07
C ASP A 36 -1.14 -10.20 -38.37
N TYR A 37 0.02 -10.39 -39.00
CA TYR A 37 1.15 -11.13 -38.45
C TYR A 37 1.86 -10.35 -37.36
N THR A 38 1.32 -9.16 -37.00
CA THR A 38 1.86 -8.35 -35.92
C THR A 38 1.44 -8.94 -34.58
N ARG A 39 2.42 -9.17 -33.72
CA ARG A 39 2.20 -9.51 -32.31
C ARG A 39 2.56 -8.32 -31.46
N THR A 40 1.62 -7.93 -30.63
CA THR A 40 1.85 -6.90 -29.63
C THR A 40 2.35 -7.54 -28.35
N ARG A 41 3.50 -7.09 -27.87
CA ARG A 41 4.06 -7.45 -26.56
C ARG A 41 4.12 -6.21 -25.71
N THR A 42 3.55 -6.27 -24.52
CA THR A 42 3.67 -5.22 -23.51
C THR A 42 5.07 -5.25 -22.87
N ILE A 43 5.74 -4.12 -22.85
CA ILE A 43 6.99 -3.92 -22.11
C ILE A 43 6.58 -3.40 -20.73
N LYS A 44 6.82 -4.19 -19.69
CA LYS A 44 6.45 -3.79 -18.33
C LYS A 44 7.44 -2.74 -17.82
N PRO A 45 6.94 -1.65 -17.22
CA PRO A 45 7.79 -0.67 -16.53
C PRO A 45 8.35 -1.27 -15.23
N GLU A 46 9.45 -0.74 -14.75
CA GLU A 46 9.91 -0.99 -13.39
C GLU A 46 9.11 -0.13 -12.41
N ARG A 47 8.63 -0.73 -11.32
CA ARG A 47 7.94 0.00 -10.27
C ARG A 47 8.91 0.91 -9.53
N GLY A 48 8.52 2.16 -9.26
CA GLY A 48 9.32 3.13 -8.51
C GLY A 48 9.66 2.64 -7.09
N ARG A 49 10.77 3.10 -6.56
CA ARG A 49 11.24 2.75 -5.21
C ARG A 49 10.55 3.63 -4.17
N ILE A 50 10.41 3.11 -2.95
CA ILE A 50 10.04 3.90 -1.76
C ILE A 50 11.28 3.99 -0.89
N LEU A 51 11.70 5.21 -0.62
CA LEU A 51 12.94 5.52 0.07
C LEU A 51 12.66 6.36 1.33
N ASP A 52 13.51 6.24 2.33
CA ASP A 52 13.49 7.14 3.49
C ASP A 52 14.06 8.53 3.14
N ARG A 53 14.11 9.45 4.09
CA ARG A 53 14.66 10.80 3.91
C ARG A 53 16.14 10.82 3.50
N ASN A 54 16.89 9.79 3.83
CA ASN A 54 18.31 9.62 3.52
C ASN A 54 18.52 8.83 2.22
N ARG A 55 17.43 8.53 1.50
CA ARG A 55 17.38 7.68 0.30
C ARG A 55 17.74 6.22 0.55
N GLU A 56 17.62 5.74 1.78
CA GLU A 56 17.72 4.33 2.08
C GLU A 56 16.43 3.60 1.67
N PRO A 57 16.55 2.38 1.13
CA PRO A 57 15.40 1.67 0.59
C PRO A 57 14.46 1.15 1.69
N LEU A 58 13.16 1.45 1.54
CA LEU A 58 12.07 0.86 2.31
C LEU A 58 11.28 -0.16 1.47
N ALA A 59 11.14 0.09 0.16
CA ALA A 59 10.58 -0.87 -0.79
C ALA A 59 11.27 -0.69 -2.14
N VAL A 60 11.77 -1.79 -2.71
CA VAL A 60 12.50 -1.82 -4.00
C VAL A 60 12.06 -3.01 -4.84
N ASN A 61 12.52 -3.07 -6.08
CA ASN A 61 12.35 -4.25 -6.91
C ASN A 61 13.58 -5.15 -6.80
N GLN A 62 13.35 -6.44 -6.67
CA GLN A 62 14.39 -7.46 -6.71
C GLN A 62 14.10 -8.43 -7.85
N THR A 63 15.12 -8.77 -8.64
CA THR A 63 14.99 -9.80 -9.66
C THR A 63 14.94 -11.15 -8.96
N LYS A 64 13.81 -11.82 -9.08
CA LYS A 64 13.59 -13.23 -8.75
C LYS A 64 13.27 -13.98 -10.06
N TYR A 65 12.98 -15.25 -9.99
CA TYR A 65 12.81 -16.07 -11.18
C TYR A 65 11.53 -16.88 -11.10
N LEU A 66 10.77 -16.90 -12.20
CA LEU A 66 9.75 -17.90 -12.43
C LEU A 66 10.43 -19.16 -12.97
N THR A 67 10.38 -20.24 -12.21
CA THR A 67 10.80 -21.55 -12.70
C THR A 67 9.66 -22.17 -13.50
N TYR A 68 9.96 -22.62 -14.72
CA TYR A 68 9.01 -23.33 -15.57
C TYR A 68 9.62 -24.62 -16.08
N VAL A 69 8.77 -25.52 -16.54
CA VAL A 69 9.14 -26.80 -17.10
C VAL A 69 8.50 -26.96 -18.47
N GLU A 70 9.21 -27.55 -19.42
CA GLU A 70 8.74 -28.01 -20.72
C GLU A 70 8.62 -29.55 -20.68
N PRO A 71 7.47 -30.12 -20.26
CA PRO A 71 7.34 -31.54 -19.96
C PRO A 71 7.78 -32.46 -21.08
N LYS A 72 7.51 -32.08 -22.34
CA LYS A 72 7.89 -32.87 -23.54
C LYS A 72 9.41 -32.99 -23.74
N LYS A 73 10.21 -32.19 -23.07
CA LYS A 73 11.69 -32.21 -23.14
C LYS A 73 12.34 -32.93 -21.96
N ILE A 74 11.54 -33.45 -21.03
CA ILE A 74 12.03 -34.10 -19.82
C ILE A 74 12.28 -35.58 -20.07
N ASP A 75 13.50 -36.02 -19.87
CA ASP A 75 13.91 -37.43 -20.05
C ASP A 75 13.46 -38.30 -18.84
N ASN A 76 13.53 -37.78 -17.62
CA ASN A 76 13.15 -38.47 -16.38
C ASN A 76 12.28 -37.57 -15.48
N MET A 77 10.98 -37.82 -15.51
CA MET A 77 9.99 -37.01 -14.80
C MET A 77 10.06 -37.20 -13.27
N ASP A 78 10.33 -38.42 -12.81
CA ASP A 78 10.39 -38.70 -11.35
C ASP A 78 11.61 -38.07 -10.73
N TYR A 79 12.76 -38.07 -11.42
CA TYR A 79 13.97 -37.36 -11.00
C TYR A 79 13.74 -35.84 -10.93
N LEU A 80 13.08 -35.27 -11.92
CA LEU A 80 12.69 -33.87 -11.92
C LEU A 80 11.83 -33.51 -10.70
N ARG A 81 10.76 -34.31 -10.46
CA ARG A 81 9.84 -34.08 -9.33
C ARG A 81 10.56 -34.13 -8.00
N ALA A 82 11.47 -35.10 -7.79
CA ALA A 82 12.25 -35.23 -6.58
C ALA A 82 13.11 -33.98 -6.31
N ILE A 83 13.77 -33.44 -7.35
CA ILE A 83 14.59 -32.23 -7.24
C ILE A 83 13.71 -31.00 -6.97
N LEU A 84 12.60 -30.83 -7.69
CA LEU A 84 11.70 -29.69 -7.48
C LEU A 84 11.06 -29.72 -6.10
N LYS A 85 10.73 -30.90 -5.57
CA LYS A 85 10.23 -31.07 -4.21
C LYS A 85 11.25 -30.61 -3.18
N GLU A 86 12.51 -31.02 -3.31
CA GLU A 86 13.60 -30.67 -2.40
C GLU A 86 13.96 -29.18 -2.48
N GLU A 87 14.26 -28.68 -3.68
CA GLU A 87 14.82 -27.34 -3.87
C GLU A 87 13.77 -26.22 -3.81
N LEU A 88 12.55 -26.48 -4.24
CA LEU A 88 11.47 -25.51 -4.21
C LEU A 88 10.55 -25.69 -3.00
N LYS A 89 10.76 -26.72 -2.16
CA LYS A 89 9.92 -27.05 -1.00
C LYS A 89 8.44 -27.14 -1.38
N MET A 90 8.15 -27.85 -2.46
CA MET A 90 6.78 -28.09 -2.94
C MET A 90 6.35 -29.50 -2.58
N ASP A 91 5.06 -29.67 -2.31
CA ASP A 91 4.50 -31.01 -2.10
C ASP A 91 4.34 -31.77 -3.42
N GLU A 92 4.38 -33.08 -3.33
CA GLU A 92 4.36 -33.98 -4.48
C GLU A 92 3.04 -33.92 -5.24
N ALA A 93 1.92 -33.82 -4.52
CA ALA A 93 0.60 -33.74 -5.13
C ALA A 93 0.44 -32.45 -5.97
N SER A 94 0.95 -31.33 -5.50
CA SER A 94 0.99 -30.07 -6.25
C SER A 94 1.85 -30.16 -7.51
N LEU A 95 2.99 -30.87 -7.45
CA LEU A 95 3.85 -31.06 -8.61
C LEU A 95 3.19 -31.97 -9.65
N GLU A 96 2.55 -33.07 -9.23
CA GLU A 96 1.81 -33.96 -10.13
C GLU A 96 0.64 -33.26 -10.80
N ALA A 97 -0.14 -32.48 -10.06
CA ALA A 97 -1.27 -31.75 -10.60
C ALA A 97 -0.83 -30.70 -11.64
N ARG A 98 0.34 -30.08 -11.47
CA ARG A 98 0.84 -29.04 -12.36
C ARG A 98 1.55 -29.60 -13.58
N ILE A 99 2.45 -30.59 -13.40
CA ILE A 99 3.31 -31.13 -14.48
C ILE A 99 2.57 -32.22 -15.22
N GLN A 100 1.81 -31.83 -16.23
CA GLN A 100 1.12 -32.76 -17.13
C GLN A 100 1.99 -33.02 -18.37
N PRO A 101 2.26 -34.28 -18.77
CA PRO A 101 3.21 -34.62 -19.83
C PRO A 101 2.83 -34.12 -21.24
N ASP A 102 1.56 -33.82 -21.46
CA ASP A 102 1.01 -33.35 -22.73
C ASP A 102 1.24 -31.86 -22.98
N LYS A 103 1.60 -31.10 -21.94
CA LYS A 103 1.80 -29.68 -22.06
C LYS A 103 3.18 -29.33 -22.60
N ASP A 104 3.24 -28.24 -23.37
CA ASP A 104 4.50 -27.70 -23.90
C ASP A 104 5.27 -26.89 -22.89
N TRP A 105 4.55 -26.20 -21.97
CA TRP A 105 5.11 -25.28 -20.98
C TRP A 105 4.22 -25.23 -19.73
N VAL A 106 4.84 -25.29 -18.56
CA VAL A 106 4.16 -25.24 -17.26
C VAL A 106 4.93 -24.38 -16.29
N ALA A 107 4.30 -23.35 -15.74
CA ALA A 107 4.84 -22.56 -14.63
C ALA A 107 4.83 -23.39 -13.34
N ILE A 108 5.97 -23.49 -12.67
CA ILE A 108 6.13 -24.28 -11.44
C ILE A 108 6.06 -23.38 -10.22
N LYS A 109 7.02 -22.46 -10.07
CA LYS A 109 7.11 -21.58 -8.91
C LYS A 109 7.67 -20.21 -9.29
N SER A 110 6.96 -19.17 -8.87
CA SER A 110 7.40 -17.77 -8.95
C SER A 110 8.25 -17.41 -7.72
N GLY A 111 9.07 -16.37 -7.84
CA GLY A 111 9.85 -15.85 -6.73
C GLY A 111 11.06 -16.66 -6.33
N VAL A 112 11.57 -17.51 -7.21
CA VAL A 112 12.77 -18.31 -6.97
C VAL A 112 14.01 -17.42 -6.91
N THR A 113 14.86 -17.60 -5.90
CA THR A 113 16.08 -16.80 -5.71
C THR A 113 17.17 -17.16 -6.73
N SER A 114 18.13 -16.26 -6.91
CA SER A 114 19.30 -16.51 -7.78
C SER A 114 20.11 -17.72 -7.30
N GLU A 115 20.19 -17.95 -6.00
CA GLU A 115 20.90 -19.09 -5.42
C GLU A 115 20.18 -20.42 -5.78
N THR A 116 18.86 -20.50 -5.53
CA THR A 116 18.05 -21.68 -5.89
C THR A 116 18.06 -21.93 -7.40
N LYS A 117 18.01 -20.85 -8.23
CA LYS A 117 18.17 -20.98 -9.69
C LYS A 117 19.49 -21.63 -10.06
N LYS A 118 20.62 -21.13 -9.52
CA LYS A 118 21.96 -21.70 -9.78
C LYS A 118 22.02 -23.17 -9.36
N LYS A 119 21.43 -23.52 -8.23
CA LYS A 119 21.37 -24.89 -7.74
C LYS A 119 20.56 -25.79 -8.66
N LEU A 120 19.37 -25.34 -9.09
CA LEU A 120 18.55 -26.07 -10.07
C LEU A 120 19.26 -26.24 -11.44
N GLN A 121 20.01 -25.21 -11.87
CA GLN A 121 20.81 -25.29 -13.11
C GLN A 121 21.94 -26.29 -13.00
N SER A 122 22.54 -26.51 -11.83
CA SER A 122 23.65 -27.47 -11.63
C SER A 122 23.25 -28.92 -11.84
N TYR A 123 21.95 -29.25 -11.73
CA TYR A 123 21.45 -30.59 -12.02
C TYR A 123 21.38 -30.91 -13.52
N ASN A 124 21.61 -29.93 -14.41
CA ASN A 124 21.61 -30.07 -15.87
C ASN A 124 20.38 -30.79 -16.46
N ILE A 125 19.21 -30.57 -15.89
CA ILE A 125 17.96 -31.19 -16.36
C ILE A 125 17.47 -30.44 -17.60
N LYS A 126 17.34 -31.13 -18.73
CA LYS A 126 16.72 -30.58 -19.91
C LYS A 126 15.26 -30.25 -19.66
N GLY A 127 14.77 -29.14 -20.22
CA GLY A 127 13.38 -28.74 -20.10
C GLY A 127 13.03 -27.98 -18.83
N ILE A 128 13.96 -27.72 -17.90
CA ILE A 128 13.78 -26.68 -16.87
C ILE A 128 14.26 -25.35 -17.46
N GLY A 129 13.46 -24.30 -17.26
CA GLY A 129 13.82 -22.94 -17.63
C GLY A 129 13.48 -21.92 -16.56
N PHE A 130 14.06 -20.72 -16.71
CA PHE A 130 13.87 -19.61 -15.78
C PHE A 130 13.55 -18.36 -16.57
N GLN A 131 12.54 -17.65 -16.10
CA GLN A 131 12.17 -16.34 -16.64
C GLN A 131 12.36 -15.30 -15.54
N ASP A 132 13.03 -14.18 -15.85
CA ASP A 132 13.23 -13.08 -14.92
C ASP A 132 11.88 -12.47 -14.52
N GLU A 133 11.68 -12.27 -13.23
CA GLU A 133 10.49 -11.71 -12.64
C GLU A 133 10.89 -10.62 -11.63
N ALA A 134 10.48 -9.39 -11.90
CA ALA A 134 10.66 -8.31 -10.94
C ALA A 134 9.63 -8.48 -9.82
N MET A 135 10.11 -8.73 -8.61
CA MET A 135 9.26 -8.82 -7.41
C MET A 135 9.53 -7.68 -6.47
N ARG A 136 8.49 -7.24 -5.79
CA ARG A 136 8.62 -6.23 -4.74
C ARG A 136 9.35 -6.83 -3.54
N TYR A 137 10.29 -6.08 -2.99
CA TYR A 137 11.12 -6.46 -1.85
C TYR A 137 11.14 -5.36 -0.81
N TYR A 138 10.95 -5.72 0.44
CA TYR A 138 10.93 -4.83 1.60
C TYR A 138 12.10 -5.18 2.52
N PRO A 139 13.26 -4.51 2.37
CA PRO A 139 14.50 -4.88 3.05
C PRO A 139 14.39 -4.97 4.57
N GLU A 140 13.51 -4.16 5.13
CA GLU A 140 13.29 -4.04 6.58
C GLU A 140 12.08 -4.84 7.09
N ALA A 141 11.54 -5.74 6.25
CA ALA A 141 10.36 -6.53 6.58
C ALA A 141 9.24 -5.66 7.18
N SER A 142 8.80 -5.94 8.40
CA SER A 142 7.67 -5.25 9.04
C SER A 142 8.00 -3.87 9.64
N LEU A 143 9.26 -3.38 9.54
CA LEU A 143 9.67 -2.11 10.19
C LEU A 143 8.77 -0.92 9.79
N ALA A 144 8.41 -0.82 8.54
CA ALA A 144 7.60 0.28 8.01
C ALA A 144 6.32 -0.21 7.30
N ALA A 145 5.82 -1.39 7.64
CA ALA A 145 4.74 -2.06 6.92
C ALA A 145 3.49 -1.19 6.75
N HIS A 146 3.02 -0.55 7.83
CA HIS A 146 1.85 0.35 7.77
C HIS A 146 2.10 1.64 6.97
N LEU A 147 3.38 2.06 6.83
CA LEU A 147 3.76 3.19 5.99
C LEU A 147 3.90 2.79 4.53
N THR A 148 4.66 1.72 4.27
CA THR A 148 4.87 1.27 2.88
C THR A 148 3.60 0.68 2.29
N GLY A 149 2.80 -0.06 3.06
CA GLY A 149 1.80 -0.96 2.52
C GLY A 149 2.46 -2.16 1.85
N PHE A 150 1.78 -2.79 0.93
CA PHE A 150 2.29 -3.94 0.18
C PHE A 150 1.80 -3.98 -1.27
N LEU A 151 2.51 -4.72 -2.11
CA LEU A 151 2.11 -4.99 -3.49
C LEU A 151 1.41 -6.36 -3.55
N GLY A 152 0.10 -6.35 -3.78
CA GLY A 152 -0.70 -7.54 -4.02
C GLY A 152 -0.89 -7.82 -5.52
N LYS A 153 -1.70 -8.83 -5.85
CA LYS A 153 -2.03 -9.20 -7.23
C LYS A 153 -3.53 -9.03 -7.49
N LYS A 154 -3.86 -8.45 -8.63
CA LYS A 154 -5.22 -8.45 -9.16
C LYS A 154 -5.58 -9.84 -9.71
N THR A 155 -6.85 -10.03 -10.06
CA THR A 155 -7.36 -11.25 -10.70
C THR A 155 -6.70 -11.58 -12.05
N ASP A 156 -6.22 -10.57 -12.76
CA ASP A 156 -5.46 -10.71 -14.02
C ASP A 156 -3.95 -10.95 -13.80
N GLY A 157 -3.49 -11.01 -12.55
CA GLY A 157 -2.10 -11.23 -12.15
C GLY A 157 -1.23 -9.98 -12.15
N GLU A 158 -1.77 -8.80 -12.50
CA GLU A 158 -1.04 -7.54 -12.38
C GLU A 158 -0.86 -7.14 -10.91
N GLY A 159 0.28 -6.51 -10.61
CA GLY A 159 0.53 -5.93 -9.30
C GLY A 159 -0.32 -4.69 -9.06
N ILE A 160 -0.85 -4.56 -7.85
CA ILE A 160 -1.54 -3.36 -7.37
C ILE A 160 -1.10 -3.07 -5.94
N GLY A 161 -0.83 -1.81 -5.64
CA GLY A 161 -0.53 -1.36 -4.30
C GLY A 161 -1.75 -1.37 -3.39
N TYR A 162 -1.57 -1.89 -2.18
CA TYR A 162 -2.59 -1.89 -1.13
C TYR A 162 -2.05 -1.21 0.11
N PHE A 163 -2.87 -0.36 0.71
CA PHE A 163 -2.54 0.40 1.90
C PHE A 163 -1.29 1.30 1.76
N GLY A 164 -0.96 2.05 2.77
CA GLY A 164 0.24 2.88 2.84
C GLY A 164 0.56 3.68 1.58
N ILE A 165 1.84 3.87 1.34
CA ILE A 165 2.39 4.57 0.16
C ILE A 165 2.20 3.74 -1.12
N GLU A 166 2.33 2.41 -1.05
CA GLU A 166 2.07 1.53 -2.20
C GLU A 166 0.67 1.73 -2.75
N GLY A 167 -0.33 1.85 -1.86
CA GLY A 167 -1.70 2.05 -2.28
C GLY A 167 -2.00 3.49 -2.66
N PHE A 168 -1.49 4.49 -1.92
CA PHE A 168 -1.78 5.90 -2.18
C PHE A 168 -1.17 6.39 -3.49
N TYR A 169 0.09 6.03 -3.74
CA TYR A 169 0.84 6.41 -4.94
C TYR A 169 0.95 5.28 -5.98
N ASP A 170 0.01 4.32 -5.99
CA ASP A 170 0.08 3.16 -6.88
C ASP A 170 0.30 3.53 -8.35
N LYS A 171 -0.40 4.57 -8.84
CA LYS A 171 -0.28 5.04 -10.24
C LYS A 171 1.09 5.65 -10.54
N ASP A 172 1.64 6.44 -9.61
CA ASP A 172 2.95 7.06 -9.77
C ASP A 172 4.07 6.02 -9.69
N LEU A 173 3.92 5.05 -8.79
CA LEU A 173 4.88 3.96 -8.60
C LEU A 173 4.84 2.95 -9.76
N THR A 174 3.69 2.67 -10.36
CA THR A 174 3.55 1.63 -11.39
C THR A 174 4.21 2.03 -12.71
N GLY A 175 4.21 3.32 -13.08
CA GLY A 175 4.69 3.79 -14.38
C GLY A 175 3.73 3.46 -15.53
N LEU A 176 4.20 3.66 -16.76
CA LEU A 176 3.42 3.44 -17.96
C LEU A 176 4.02 2.29 -18.80
N PRO A 177 3.21 1.30 -19.19
CA PRO A 177 3.71 0.20 -19.99
C PRO A 177 4.07 0.64 -21.41
N GLY A 178 5.16 0.11 -21.92
CA GLY A 178 5.53 0.24 -23.32
C GLY A 178 4.89 -0.83 -24.19
N VAL A 179 5.01 -0.67 -25.49
CA VAL A 179 4.45 -1.56 -26.51
C VAL A 179 5.48 -1.89 -27.55
N LEU A 180 5.68 -3.20 -27.80
CA LEU A 180 6.47 -3.68 -28.92
C LEU A 180 5.55 -4.44 -29.86
N LYS A 181 5.28 -3.86 -31.04
CA LYS A 181 4.62 -4.54 -32.14
C LYS A 181 5.70 -5.07 -33.10
N SER A 182 5.69 -6.33 -33.39
CA SER A 182 6.64 -6.94 -34.32
C SER A 182 5.93 -7.94 -35.23
N GLU A 183 6.30 -7.95 -36.49
CA GLU A 183 5.88 -8.98 -37.43
C GLU A 183 6.56 -10.32 -37.08
N ARG A 184 5.80 -11.42 -37.17
CA ARG A 184 6.28 -12.78 -36.87
C ARG A 184 5.90 -13.74 -37.98
N ASP A 185 6.74 -14.75 -38.17
CA ASP A 185 6.46 -15.85 -39.11
C ASP A 185 5.40 -16.83 -38.54
N LEU A 186 4.97 -17.76 -39.37
CA LEU A 186 3.99 -18.79 -38.96
C LEU A 186 4.45 -19.66 -37.79
N MET A 187 5.75 -19.69 -37.50
CA MET A 187 6.34 -20.40 -36.36
C MET A 187 6.54 -19.45 -35.14
N ASN A 188 5.91 -18.25 -35.18
CA ASN A 188 5.98 -17.24 -34.12
C ASN A 188 7.38 -16.65 -33.86
N ARG A 189 8.32 -16.74 -34.86
CA ARG A 189 9.65 -16.14 -34.76
C ARG A 189 9.61 -14.71 -35.30
N PRO A 190 10.30 -13.75 -34.67
CA PRO A 190 10.33 -12.37 -35.16
C PRO A 190 10.99 -12.27 -36.52
N ILE A 191 10.35 -11.52 -37.43
CA ILE A 191 10.91 -11.23 -38.77
C ILE A 191 11.80 -9.99 -38.63
N PHE A 192 13.12 -10.16 -38.71
CA PHE A 192 14.09 -9.07 -38.48
C PHE A 192 13.99 -7.93 -39.52
N VAL A 193 13.45 -8.19 -40.69
CA VAL A 193 13.29 -7.22 -41.80
C VAL A 193 11.88 -6.62 -41.81
N GLY A 194 11.00 -7.09 -40.92
CA GLY A 194 9.59 -6.61 -40.80
C GLY A 194 9.49 -5.27 -40.09
N GLN A 195 8.33 -4.66 -40.19
CA GLN A 195 8.05 -3.42 -39.45
C GLN A 195 8.01 -3.69 -37.97
N GLN A 196 8.77 -2.89 -37.19
CA GLN A 196 8.74 -2.90 -35.73
C GLN A 196 8.34 -1.50 -35.26
N GLU A 197 7.28 -1.45 -34.48
CA GLU A 197 6.88 -0.25 -33.75
C GLU A 197 7.18 -0.48 -32.27
N ARG A 198 8.04 0.37 -31.70
CA ARG A 198 8.43 0.29 -30.28
C ARG A 198 8.11 1.59 -29.58
N ILE A 199 7.29 1.49 -28.55
CA ILE A 199 7.08 2.53 -27.55
C ILE A 199 7.72 2.01 -26.27
N ASP A 200 8.73 2.70 -25.77
CA ASP A 200 9.39 2.28 -24.53
C ASP A 200 8.49 2.47 -23.31
N ALA A 201 8.67 1.64 -22.30
CA ALA A 201 7.99 1.79 -21.04
C ALA A 201 8.57 3.00 -20.27
N GLU A 202 7.70 3.74 -19.59
CA GLU A 202 8.11 4.76 -18.62
C GLU A 202 8.09 4.16 -17.22
N ASN A 203 9.25 4.05 -16.60
CA ASN A 203 9.36 3.51 -15.24
C ASN A 203 8.59 4.37 -14.23
N GLY A 204 8.12 3.73 -13.17
CA GLY A 204 7.48 4.42 -12.06
C GLY A 204 8.41 5.39 -11.35
N ARG A 205 7.83 6.39 -10.71
CA ARG A 205 8.55 7.42 -9.98
C ARG A 205 8.99 6.91 -8.62
N ASP A 206 10.22 7.22 -8.23
CA ASP A 206 10.68 7.01 -6.87
C ASP A 206 10.01 8.00 -5.91
N ILE A 207 9.57 7.51 -4.76
CA ILE A 207 8.99 8.31 -3.69
C ILE A 207 9.98 8.38 -2.53
N VAL A 208 10.37 9.60 -2.15
CA VAL A 208 11.22 9.85 -1.00
C VAL A 208 10.34 10.36 0.14
N LEU A 209 10.30 9.63 1.25
CA LEU A 209 9.49 9.96 2.43
C LEU A 209 10.26 10.88 3.37
N THR A 210 9.55 11.51 4.29
CA THR A 210 10.13 12.26 5.42
C THR A 210 10.59 11.34 6.56
N ILE A 211 10.25 10.06 6.48
CA ILE A 211 10.59 9.04 7.47
C ILE A 211 12.11 8.92 7.60
N ASP A 212 12.57 8.84 8.84
CA ASP A 212 13.94 8.48 9.18
C ASP A 212 13.97 7.03 9.68
N LYS A 213 14.64 6.16 8.95
CA LYS A 213 14.69 4.73 9.23
C LYS A 213 15.22 4.41 10.63
N SER A 214 16.19 5.20 11.13
CA SER A 214 16.74 5.03 12.47
C SER A 214 15.71 5.40 13.54
N VAL A 215 14.99 6.51 13.36
CA VAL A 215 13.88 6.91 14.25
C VAL A 215 12.78 5.85 14.24
N GLN A 216 12.39 5.38 13.05
CA GLN A 216 11.38 4.33 12.89
C GLN A 216 11.77 3.05 13.65
N HIS A 217 13.02 2.62 13.54
CA HIS A 217 13.52 1.43 14.23
C HIS A 217 13.50 1.58 15.76
N ILE A 218 13.96 2.72 16.28
CA ILE A 218 13.91 3.02 17.72
C ILE A 218 12.48 3.01 18.22
N MET A 219 11.57 3.68 17.50
CA MET A 219 10.16 3.76 17.87
C MET A 219 9.51 2.38 17.90
N LYS A 220 9.70 1.56 16.87
CA LYS A 220 9.15 0.21 16.82
C LYS A 220 9.67 -0.65 17.97
N THR A 221 10.97 -0.62 18.22
CA THR A 221 11.60 -1.40 19.30
C THR A 221 11.06 -1.01 20.67
N GLN A 222 10.89 0.30 20.95
CA GLN A 222 10.37 0.73 22.22
C GLN A 222 8.85 0.49 22.36
N LEU A 223 8.11 0.66 21.27
CA LEU A 223 6.67 0.35 21.27
C LEU A 223 6.43 -1.14 21.54
N GLN A 224 7.21 -2.01 20.90
CA GLN A 224 7.12 -3.47 21.12
C GLN A 224 7.37 -3.81 22.59
N LYS A 225 8.43 -3.28 23.19
CA LYS A 225 8.69 -3.49 24.63
C LYS A 225 7.54 -2.99 25.50
N GLY A 226 6.94 -1.85 25.18
CA GLY A 226 5.79 -1.33 25.91
C GLY A 226 4.56 -2.22 25.77
N VAL A 227 4.24 -2.67 24.56
CA VAL A 227 3.12 -3.59 24.32
C VAL A 227 3.30 -4.90 25.10
N GLU A 228 4.50 -5.47 25.07
CA GLU A 228 4.82 -6.70 25.81
C GLU A 228 4.77 -6.48 27.33
N GLN A 229 5.39 -5.40 27.83
CA GLN A 229 5.46 -5.12 29.28
C GLN A 229 4.09 -4.89 29.89
N PHE A 230 3.19 -4.24 29.17
CA PHE A 230 1.84 -3.89 29.66
C PHE A 230 0.76 -4.85 29.16
N GLU A 231 1.14 -5.93 28.47
CA GLU A 231 0.21 -6.90 27.85
C GLU A 231 -0.88 -6.20 27.03
N ALA A 232 -0.48 -5.10 26.33
CA ALA A 232 -1.40 -4.31 25.56
C ALA A 232 -1.81 -5.05 24.27
N LYS A 233 -3.08 -4.94 23.90
CA LYS A 233 -3.58 -5.56 22.66
C LYS A 233 -3.02 -4.90 21.40
N ALA A 234 -2.72 -3.63 21.48
CA ALA A 234 -2.24 -2.82 20.37
C ALA A 234 -1.55 -1.55 20.88
N GLY A 235 -0.74 -0.92 20.04
CA GLY A 235 -0.10 0.35 20.32
C GLY A 235 0.31 1.06 19.04
N CYS A 236 0.32 2.40 19.04
CA CYS A 236 0.93 3.21 17.97
C CYS A 236 1.86 4.25 18.55
N ALA A 237 2.87 4.62 17.77
CA ALA A 237 3.75 5.74 18.03
C ALA A 237 3.91 6.59 16.76
N ILE A 238 3.86 7.91 16.92
CA ILE A 238 4.06 8.90 15.84
C ILE A 238 5.11 9.90 16.33
N ALA A 239 6.12 10.15 15.49
CA ALA A 239 7.11 11.20 15.73
C ALA A 239 7.07 12.20 14.59
N VAL A 240 6.92 13.47 14.91
CA VAL A 240 6.92 14.57 13.94
C VAL A 240 7.94 15.64 14.33
N LYS A 241 8.42 16.38 13.34
CA LYS A 241 9.20 17.58 13.54
C LYS A 241 8.24 18.76 13.72
N PRO A 242 8.13 19.38 14.93
CA PRO A 242 7.07 20.35 15.20
C PRO A 242 7.07 21.57 14.28
N GLN A 243 8.24 21.96 13.75
CA GLN A 243 8.38 23.16 12.92
C GLN A 243 7.84 22.98 11.50
N THR A 244 7.87 21.74 10.97
CA THR A 244 7.51 21.45 9.57
C THR A 244 6.38 20.46 9.44
N MET A 245 6.04 19.77 10.54
CA MET A 245 5.12 18.63 10.58
C MET A 245 5.57 17.43 9.70
N GLU A 246 6.86 17.38 9.33
CA GLU A 246 7.45 16.18 8.74
C GLU A 246 7.31 15.01 9.69
N ILE A 247 6.73 13.91 9.21
CA ILE A 247 6.64 12.66 9.97
C ILE A 247 7.99 11.97 9.88
N LEU A 248 8.67 11.83 11.02
CA LEU A 248 9.97 11.15 11.13
C LEU A 248 9.82 9.65 11.36
N GLY A 249 8.72 9.24 11.95
CA GLY A 249 8.38 7.84 12.18
C GLY A 249 6.91 7.68 12.52
N LEU A 250 6.33 6.57 12.08
CA LEU A 250 4.98 6.13 12.40
C LEU A 250 4.96 4.60 12.42
N THR A 251 4.60 4.02 13.54
CA THR A 251 4.53 2.56 13.71
C THR A 251 3.34 2.18 14.57
N CYS A 252 2.67 1.10 14.22
CA CYS A 252 1.61 0.49 15.00
C CYS A 252 1.92 -1.00 15.21
N LEU A 253 1.36 -1.60 16.26
CA LEU A 253 1.36 -3.01 16.57
C LEU A 253 -0.08 -3.47 16.88
N PRO A 254 -0.49 -4.69 16.47
CA PRO A 254 0.28 -5.66 15.69
C PRO A 254 0.63 -5.14 14.30
N ASP A 255 1.71 -5.66 13.73
CA ASP A 255 2.15 -5.35 12.37
C ASP A 255 2.26 -6.63 11.51
N PHE A 256 2.71 -6.48 10.28
CA PHE A 256 2.80 -7.58 9.32
C PHE A 256 4.07 -7.47 8.47
N ASP A 257 4.48 -8.58 7.86
CA ASP A 257 5.52 -8.58 6.82
C ASP A 257 4.87 -8.33 5.45
N PRO A 258 5.21 -7.23 4.75
CA PRO A 258 4.63 -6.91 3.45
C PRO A 258 4.90 -7.95 2.35
N GLU A 259 5.98 -8.75 2.45
CA GLU A 259 6.24 -9.85 1.51
C GLU A 259 5.33 -11.05 1.76
N LEU A 260 4.95 -11.26 3.02
CA LEU A 260 4.15 -12.39 3.49
C LEU A 260 2.72 -11.98 3.87
N TYR A 261 2.20 -10.88 3.30
CA TYR A 261 0.90 -10.31 3.68
C TYR A 261 -0.25 -11.33 3.71
N TYR A 262 -0.19 -12.37 2.88
CA TYR A 262 -1.21 -13.44 2.80
C TYR A 262 -1.21 -14.38 4.03
N GLU A 263 -0.22 -14.29 4.91
CA GLU A 263 -0.13 -15.06 6.17
C GLU A 263 -0.73 -14.29 7.36
N TYR A 264 -1.08 -13.00 7.17
CA TYR A 264 -1.56 -12.11 8.24
C TYR A 264 -3.05 -11.83 8.13
N PRO A 265 -3.75 -11.62 9.26
CA PRO A 265 -5.13 -11.17 9.27
C PRO A 265 -5.28 -9.80 8.61
N GLN A 266 -6.39 -9.57 7.89
CA GLN A 266 -6.64 -8.28 7.23
C GLN A 266 -6.68 -7.09 8.21
N GLY A 267 -7.02 -7.32 9.47
CA GLY A 267 -7.03 -6.29 10.52
C GLY A 267 -5.65 -5.68 10.78
N ASP A 268 -4.58 -6.46 10.59
CA ASP A 268 -3.21 -6.02 10.86
C ASP A 268 -2.67 -5.07 9.77
N PHE A 269 -3.33 -4.99 8.60
CA PHE A 269 -2.93 -4.05 7.53
C PHE A 269 -3.37 -2.62 7.81
N VAL A 270 -4.32 -2.43 8.72
CA VAL A 270 -4.93 -1.14 8.98
C VAL A 270 -4.01 -0.26 9.83
N ASN A 271 -3.56 0.86 9.27
CA ASN A 271 -2.84 1.88 10.01
C ASN A 271 -3.84 2.69 10.88
N TRP A 272 -4.19 2.17 12.04
CA TRP A 272 -5.21 2.76 12.88
C TRP A 272 -4.80 4.07 13.56
N ALA A 273 -3.52 4.45 13.54
CA ALA A 273 -3.09 5.81 13.93
C ALA A 273 -3.68 6.89 13.00
N VAL A 274 -3.97 6.50 11.75
CA VAL A 274 -4.53 7.38 10.70
C VAL A 274 -6.01 7.08 10.47
N SER A 275 -6.41 5.80 10.45
CA SER A 275 -7.73 5.36 10.02
C SER A 275 -8.73 5.10 11.13
N SER A 276 -8.34 5.23 12.40
CA SER A 276 -9.23 5.08 13.54
C SER A 276 -9.34 6.37 14.35
N THR A 277 -10.53 6.60 14.90
CA THR A 277 -10.76 7.74 15.80
C THR A 277 -11.09 7.27 17.22
N TYR A 278 -10.64 8.03 18.20
CA TYR A 278 -10.86 7.75 19.61
C TYR A 278 -11.06 9.06 20.39
N GLU A 279 -11.54 8.98 21.60
CA GLU A 279 -11.61 10.10 22.51
C GLU A 279 -10.21 10.35 23.14
N PRO A 280 -9.56 11.50 22.88
CA PRO A 280 -8.18 11.71 23.29
C PRO A 280 -8.01 11.85 24.82
N GLY A 281 -9.09 12.16 25.53
CA GLY A 281 -9.07 12.34 26.99
C GLY A 281 -8.10 13.43 27.42
N SER A 282 -7.42 13.22 28.54
CA SER A 282 -6.57 14.22 29.17
C SER A 282 -5.38 14.70 28.33
N THR A 283 -4.98 13.99 27.30
CA THR A 283 -3.94 14.45 26.36
C THR A 283 -4.39 15.67 25.56
N PHE A 284 -5.71 15.93 25.53
CA PHE A 284 -6.31 17.08 24.84
C PHE A 284 -6.32 18.36 25.68
N LYS A 285 -6.22 18.27 27.00
CA LYS A 285 -6.30 19.40 27.92
C LYS A 285 -5.34 20.56 27.61
N PRO A 286 -4.07 20.31 27.25
CA PRO A 286 -3.14 21.39 26.89
C PRO A 286 -3.65 22.26 25.74
N LEU A 287 -4.34 21.71 24.75
CA LEU A 287 -4.90 22.45 23.62
C LEU A 287 -6.01 23.42 24.09
N ILE A 288 -6.85 22.99 25.02
CA ILE A 288 -7.92 23.83 25.58
C ILE A 288 -7.35 24.95 26.45
N VAL A 289 -6.34 24.62 27.27
CA VAL A 289 -5.65 25.64 28.10
C VAL A 289 -4.94 26.65 27.21
N ALA A 290 -4.25 26.21 26.15
CA ALA A 290 -3.62 27.09 25.16
C ALA A 290 -4.64 28.04 24.52
N ALA A 291 -5.80 27.51 24.08
CA ALA A 291 -6.88 28.34 23.55
C ALA A 291 -7.38 29.38 24.56
N ALA A 292 -7.55 29.00 25.82
CA ALA A 292 -8.04 29.91 26.86
C ALA A 292 -7.03 31.02 27.22
N ILE A 293 -5.73 30.70 27.16
CA ILE A 293 -4.65 31.68 27.35
C ILE A 293 -4.58 32.64 26.16
N GLU A 294 -4.63 32.13 24.92
CA GLU A 294 -4.60 32.92 23.69
C GLU A 294 -5.76 33.93 23.64
N GLU A 295 -6.94 33.49 24.02
CA GLU A 295 -8.15 34.32 24.10
C GLU A 295 -8.18 35.21 25.38
N LYS A 296 -7.09 35.21 26.17
CA LYS A 296 -6.95 36.01 27.41
C LYS A 296 -8.06 35.75 28.43
N LYS A 297 -8.64 34.56 28.42
CA LYS A 297 -9.70 34.15 29.36
C LYS A 297 -9.15 33.66 30.68
N VAL A 298 -7.93 33.14 30.69
CA VAL A 298 -7.21 32.66 31.86
C VAL A 298 -5.73 32.98 31.75
N LYS A 299 -5.04 33.09 32.90
CA LYS A 299 -3.59 33.09 33.02
C LYS A 299 -3.16 31.84 33.80
N PRO A 300 -1.96 31.32 33.61
CA PRO A 300 -1.46 30.16 34.37
C PRO A 300 -1.50 30.36 35.90
N THR A 301 -1.38 31.59 36.35
CA THR A 301 -1.38 31.98 37.78
C THR A 301 -2.76 32.30 38.35
N ASP A 302 -3.81 32.34 37.53
CA ASP A 302 -5.16 32.58 38.03
C ASP A 302 -5.60 31.44 38.95
N ILE A 303 -6.21 31.79 40.07
CA ILE A 303 -6.67 30.84 41.08
C ILE A 303 -8.16 30.56 40.87
N PHE A 304 -8.55 29.33 41.06
CA PHE A 304 -9.94 28.93 41.19
C PHE A 304 -10.07 27.91 42.33
N ASN A 305 -11.28 27.80 42.88
CA ASN A 305 -11.55 26.90 43.98
C ASN A 305 -12.12 25.58 43.49
N GLU A 306 -11.39 24.49 43.76
CA GLU A 306 -11.76 23.11 43.41
C GLU A 306 -12.33 22.41 44.66
N GLU A 307 -13.58 22.70 45.02
CA GLU A 307 -14.21 22.17 46.25
C GLU A 307 -14.72 20.74 46.14
N GLY A 308 -14.99 20.29 44.92
CA GLY A 308 -15.60 18.98 44.71
C GLY A 308 -16.06 18.76 43.27
N PRO A 309 -16.88 17.75 43.04
CA PRO A 309 -17.48 17.47 41.71
C PRO A 309 -18.40 18.62 41.29
N VAL A 310 -18.54 18.81 39.98
CA VAL A 310 -19.39 19.85 39.36
C VAL A 310 -20.60 19.23 38.72
N GLU A 311 -21.79 19.75 39.05
CA GLU A 311 -23.04 19.33 38.43
C GLU A 311 -23.36 20.17 37.19
N ILE A 312 -23.55 19.52 36.02
CA ILE A 312 -23.84 20.21 34.77
C ILE A 312 -24.95 19.45 34.00
N GLY A 313 -26.12 20.09 33.90
CA GLY A 313 -27.24 19.52 33.13
C GLY A 313 -27.73 18.17 33.64
N GLY A 314 -27.60 17.90 34.95
CA GLY A 314 -27.99 16.65 35.58
C GLY A 314 -26.91 15.57 35.55
N TYR A 315 -25.67 15.91 35.12
CA TYR A 315 -24.51 15.02 35.14
C TYR A 315 -23.45 15.54 36.09
N THR A 316 -22.79 14.64 36.80
CA THR A 316 -21.70 14.93 37.72
C THR A 316 -20.36 14.74 37.03
N VAL A 317 -19.49 15.74 37.05
CA VAL A 317 -18.09 15.64 36.57
C VAL A 317 -17.16 15.64 37.77
N SER A 318 -16.42 14.54 37.95
CA SER A 318 -15.44 14.34 39.01
C SER A 318 -14.01 14.27 38.44
N ASN A 319 -13.02 14.49 39.33
CA ASN A 319 -11.64 14.14 39.03
C ASN A 319 -11.44 12.62 39.00
N TRP A 320 -10.45 12.14 38.25
CA TRP A 320 -10.19 10.72 38.05
C TRP A 320 -9.92 9.93 39.35
N ASN A 321 -9.51 10.60 40.40
CA ASN A 321 -9.15 10.02 41.71
C ASN A 321 -10.04 10.52 42.87
N ASP A 322 -11.13 11.23 42.56
CA ASP A 322 -12.06 11.86 43.51
C ASP A 322 -11.41 12.73 44.58
N LYS A 323 -10.21 13.32 44.26
CA LYS A 323 -9.51 14.28 45.11
C LYS A 323 -9.60 15.68 44.58
N TYR A 324 -9.75 16.63 45.48
CA TYR A 324 -9.93 18.04 45.20
C TYR A 324 -8.97 18.83 46.13
N ASP A 325 -8.22 19.74 45.53
CA ASP A 325 -7.11 20.44 46.21
C ASP A 325 -7.51 21.85 46.73
N GLY A 326 -8.78 22.26 46.67
CA GLY A 326 -9.23 23.60 47.10
C GLY A 326 -8.75 24.71 46.17
N GLU A 327 -8.15 25.77 46.72
CA GLU A 327 -7.62 26.87 45.90
C GLU A 327 -6.36 26.43 45.16
N ILE A 328 -6.48 26.28 43.83
CA ILE A 328 -5.35 25.93 42.96
C ILE A 328 -5.22 26.87 41.76
N THR A 329 -4.04 26.96 41.18
CA THR A 329 -3.82 27.73 39.97
C THR A 329 -4.24 26.94 38.73
N ILE A 330 -4.49 27.63 37.61
CA ILE A 330 -4.76 27.02 36.30
C ILE A 330 -3.60 26.07 35.89
N ALA A 331 -2.36 26.47 36.11
CA ALA A 331 -1.19 25.62 35.87
C ALA A 331 -1.27 24.35 36.71
N ARG A 332 -1.61 24.45 38.00
CA ARG A 332 -1.73 23.30 38.89
C ARG A 332 -2.88 22.35 38.50
N ALA A 333 -3.99 22.90 38.03
CA ALA A 333 -5.11 22.12 37.51
C ALA A 333 -4.68 21.23 36.29
N LEU A 334 -3.85 21.79 35.40
CA LEU A 334 -3.30 21.06 34.28
C LEU A 334 -2.30 19.98 34.73
N GLU A 335 -1.37 20.29 35.63
CA GLU A 335 -0.42 19.35 36.22
C GLU A 335 -1.10 18.15 36.89
N LYS A 336 -2.18 18.42 37.65
CA LYS A 336 -2.97 17.40 38.33
C LYS A 336 -3.93 16.67 37.39
N SER A 337 -4.05 17.13 36.15
CA SER A 337 -5.04 16.64 35.18
C SER A 337 -6.48 16.73 35.72
N SER A 338 -6.80 17.85 36.40
CA SER A 338 -8.14 18.07 36.96
C SER A 338 -9.21 18.18 35.88
N ASN A 339 -10.24 17.36 35.94
CA ASN A 339 -11.42 17.48 35.08
C ASN A 339 -12.27 18.70 35.51
N VAL A 340 -12.43 18.92 36.81
CA VAL A 340 -13.16 20.04 37.36
C VAL A 340 -12.50 21.38 36.94
N GLY A 341 -11.15 21.45 37.02
CA GLY A 341 -10.39 22.58 36.51
C GLY A 341 -10.61 22.85 35.03
N MET A 342 -10.67 21.80 34.22
CA MET A 342 -10.93 21.92 32.76
C MET A 342 -12.35 22.38 32.47
N VAL A 343 -13.36 21.94 33.22
CA VAL A 343 -14.71 22.46 33.12
C VAL A 343 -14.74 23.99 33.43
N HIS A 344 -14.03 24.42 34.45
CA HIS A 344 -13.91 25.84 34.78
C HIS A 344 -13.25 26.66 33.65
N ILE A 345 -12.15 26.12 33.09
CA ILE A 345 -11.43 26.76 31.96
C ILE A 345 -12.31 26.79 30.71
N GLY A 346 -12.98 25.68 30.39
CA GLY A 346 -13.91 25.59 29.26
C GLY A 346 -15.09 26.55 29.37
N ALA A 347 -15.64 26.71 30.57
CA ALA A 347 -16.72 27.67 30.84
C ALA A 347 -16.25 29.13 30.64
N LYS A 348 -15.03 29.47 31.07
CA LYS A 348 -14.42 30.80 30.82
C LYS A 348 -14.15 31.03 29.33
N LEU A 349 -13.72 30.02 28.61
CA LEU A 349 -13.50 30.08 27.15
C LEU A 349 -14.82 30.32 26.40
N GLY A 350 -15.88 29.68 26.83
CA GLY A 350 -17.22 29.77 26.25
C GLY A 350 -17.44 28.91 25.03
N ASN A 351 -18.69 28.44 24.84
CA ASN A 351 -19.05 27.45 23.82
C ASN A 351 -18.71 27.86 22.38
N ASN A 352 -18.96 29.12 22.00
CA ASN A 352 -18.66 29.64 20.66
C ASN A 352 -17.16 29.57 20.35
N THR A 353 -16.35 30.02 21.32
CA THR A 353 -14.90 30.04 21.16
C THR A 353 -14.35 28.62 21.15
N LEU A 354 -14.81 27.76 22.06
CA LEU A 354 -14.45 26.34 22.09
C LEU A 354 -14.74 25.68 20.74
N TYR A 355 -15.96 25.82 20.21
CA TYR A 355 -16.34 25.25 18.92
C TYR A 355 -15.49 25.78 17.76
N LYS A 356 -15.18 27.10 17.75
CA LYS A 356 -14.30 27.73 16.77
C LYS A 356 -12.90 27.11 16.81
N TYR A 357 -12.33 26.89 18.01
CA TYR A 357 -11.03 26.24 18.13
C TYR A 357 -11.07 24.81 17.63
N LEU A 358 -12.02 24.00 18.05
CA LEU A 358 -12.14 22.61 17.64
C LEU A 358 -12.26 22.44 16.11
N THR A 359 -13.06 23.31 15.45
CA THR A 359 -13.43 23.13 14.05
C THR A 359 -12.61 23.98 13.05
N GLN A 360 -12.17 25.18 13.45
CA GLN A 360 -11.51 26.13 12.55
C GLN A 360 -10.01 26.30 12.83
N LYS A 361 -9.60 26.34 14.10
CA LYS A 361 -8.19 26.52 14.48
C LYS A 361 -7.45 25.18 14.46
N TYR A 362 -7.93 24.20 15.23
CA TYR A 362 -7.36 22.84 15.26
C TYR A 362 -7.86 21.95 14.12
N ARG A 363 -8.95 22.35 13.43
CA ARG A 363 -9.49 21.67 12.25
C ARG A 363 -9.71 20.16 12.45
N LEU A 364 -10.18 19.76 13.63
CA LEU A 364 -10.34 18.36 14.02
C LEU A 364 -11.44 17.61 13.25
N ASN A 365 -12.30 18.33 12.54
CA ASN A 365 -13.35 17.81 11.69
C ASN A 365 -12.97 17.80 10.19
N THR A 366 -11.68 17.87 9.87
CA THR A 366 -11.17 17.82 8.48
C THR A 366 -10.04 16.81 8.37
N TYR A 367 -9.77 16.35 7.16
CA TYR A 367 -8.59 15.52 6.88
C TYR A 367 -7.29 16.27 7.20
N THR A 368 -6.28 15.52 7.62
CA THR A 368 -4.90 16.04 7.72
C THR A 368 -4.28 16.14 6.33
N ASN A 369 -4.80 15.39 5.36
CA ASN A 369 -4.28 15.16 4.02
C ASN A 369 -2.91 14.47 4.05
N ILE A 370 -2.74 13.56 4.99
CA ILE A 370 -1.59 12.65 4.96
C ILE A 370 -1.70 11.73 3.74
N ASP A 371 -0.58 11.49 3.06
CA ASP A 371 -0.49 10.66 1.84
C ASP A 371 -0.54 9.17 2.18
N LEU A 372 -1.53 8.77 2.96
CA LEU A 372 -1.82 7.38 3.29
C LEU A 372 -3.29 7.08 3.04
N GLN A 373 -3.58 5.85 2.65
CA GLN A 373 -4.96 5.42 2.41
C GLN A 373 -5.74 5.28 3.72
N GLY A 374 -7.05 5.57 3.65
CA GLY A 374 -7.99 5.27 4.72
C GLY A 374 -7.98 6.27 5.86
N GLU A 375 -7.57 7.53 5.63
CA GLU A 375 -7.61 8.56 6.66
C GLU A 375 -9.03 8.76 7.20
N ALA A 376 -9.18 8.70 8.53
CA ALA A 376 -10.43 8.96 9.22
C ALA A 376 -10.57 10.44 9.60
N ILE A 377 -11.79 10.95 9.53
CA ILE A 377 -12.12 12.32 9.95
C ILE A 377 -12.64 12.29 11.38
N GLY A 378 -12.13 13.18 12.21
CA GLY A 378 -12.63 13.42 13.56
C GLY A 378 -14.08 13.89 13.57
N ARG A 379 -14.82 13.53 14.61
CA ARG A 379 -16.23 13.87 14.76
C ARG A 379 -16.39 14.88 15.90
N ILE A 380 -16.82 16.08 15.54
CA ILE A 380 -17.20 17.12 16.47
C ILE A 380 -18.72 17.34 16.33
N LYS A 381 -19.46 17.17 17.41
CA LYS A 381 -20.90 17.37 17.43
C LYS A 381 -21.22 18.84 17.04
N PRO A 382 -22.13 19.11 16.10
CA PRO A 382 -22.53 20.48 15.78
C PRO A 382 -23.06 21.22 17.00
N MET A 383 -22.62 22.47 17.20
CA MET A 383 -22.95 23.24 18.41
C MET A 383 -24.46 23.40 18.65
N SER A 384 -25.27 23.43 17.58
CA SER A 384 -26.73 23.49 17.67
C SER A 384 -27.37 22.24 18.31
N LYS A 385 -26.58 21.16 18.46
CA LYS A 385 -27.01 19.89 19.08
C LYS A 385 -26.36 19.65 20.45
N TRP A 386 -25.65 20.65 20.99
CA TRP A 386 -24.99 20.50 22.30
C TRP A 386 -25.97 20.53 23.44
N TYR A 387 -25.78 19.61 24.34
CA TYR A 387 -26.34 19.67 25.69
C TYR A 387 -25.38 20.43 26.61
N PRO A 388 -25.82 20.90 27.78
CA PRO A 388 -24.95 21.63 28.72
C PRO A 388 -23.66 20.89 29.07
N ILE A 389 -23.70 19.55 29.15
CA ILE A 389 -22.55 18.70 29.46
C ILE A 389 -21.52 18.61 28.31
N ASP A 390 -21.93 18.77 27.04
CA ASP A 390 -21.06 18.55 25.90
C ASP A 390 -19.82 19.47 25.91
N ALA A 391 -20.01 20.76 26.19
CA ALA A 391 -18.88 21.68 26.27
C ALA A 391 -17.92 21.35 27.42
N ALA A 392 -18.46 20.90 28.53
CA ALA A 392 -17.66 20.49 29.68
C ALA A 392 -16.80 19.27 29.37
N THR A 393 -17.41 18.21 28.81
CA THR A 393 -16.67 16.98 28.44
C THR A 393 -15.63 17.22 27.36
N MET A 394 -15.95 18.03 26.34
CA MET A 394 -15.02 18.41 25.28
C MET A 394 -13.80 19.16 25.83
N SER A 395 -13.93 19.91 26.95
CA SER A 395 -12.81 20.62 27.55
C SER A 395 -11.72 19.70 28.11
N PHE A 396 -12.04 18.44 28.40
CA PHE A 396 -11.06 17.44 28.85
C PHE A 396 -10.94 16.25 27.90
N GLY A 397 -11.37 16.43 26.63
CA GLY A 397 -11.12 15.48 25.55
C GLY A 397 -12.08 14.28 25.49
N GLN A 398 -13.30 14.41 26.05
CA GLN A 398 -14.39 13.46 25.90
C GLN A 398 -15.54 14.06 25.09
N GLY A 399 -16.39 13.24 24.51
CA GLY A 399 -17.47 13.71 23.61
C GLY A 399 -16.96 14.23 22.26
N ILE A 400 -15.69 14.08 21.98
CA ILE A 400 -15.06 14.29 20.67
C ILE A 400 -14.36 13.01 20.23
N SER A 401 -14.24 12.81 18.94
CA SER A 401 -13.53 11.64 18.40
C SER A 401 -12.56 12.12 17.32
N ILE A 402 -11.27 11.86 17.49
CA ILE A 402 -10.19 12.27 16.58
C ILE A 402 -9.19 11.15 16.37
N SER A 403 -8.49 11.15 15.24
CA SER A 403 -7.40 10.21 15.01
C SER A 403 -6.13 10.64 15.77
N ALA A 404 -5.22 9.68 16.02
CA ALA A 404 -3.92 10.00 16.61
C ALA A 404 -3.15 11.00 15.73
N MET A 405 -3.26 10.89 14.40
CA MET A 405 -2.65 11.84 13.47
C MET A 405 -3.23 13.24 13.58
N GLN A 406 -4.54 13.38 13.81
CA GLN A 406 -5.17 14.69 14.05
C GLN A 406 -4.73 15.30 15.38
N LEU A 407 -4.49 14.49 16.41
CA LEU A 407 -4.02 14.97 17.70
C LEU A 407 -2.59 15.51 17.62
N VAL A 408 -1.74 14.91 16.78
CA VAL A 408 -0.33 15.32 16.62
C VAL A 408 -0.20 16.59 15.76
N ARG A 409 -1.07 16.78 14.77
CA ARG A 409 -1.13 17.98 13.92
C ARG A 409 -1.53 19.24 14.70
#